data_ed88a8c4542b0cb9dd6f29d722ceeb89
#
_entry.id   ed88a8c4542b0cb9dd6f29d722ceeb89
#
_cell.length_a   1.000
_cell.length_b   1.000
_cell.length_c   1.000
_cell.angle_alpha   90.00
_cell.angle_beta   90.00
_cell.angle_gamma   90.00
#
_symmetry.space_group_name_H-M   'P 1'
#
loop_
_entity.id
_entity.type
_entity.pdbx_description
1 polymer ?
#
loop_
_entity_poly.entity_id
_entity_poly.type
_entity_poly.pdbx_seq_one_letter_code
_entity_poly.pdbx_strand_id
1 'polypeptide(L)'
;SMKKAIVYLAVALVASVASPNAFAIKEFSEAWASVYVDKSTNDGFKKLAAEAKCNVCHIDGENKKKHNPYGDVLEHEGLTKKNFPPAKFKEDLEGTRKQVAEILKKIEDKKAEGADKTFGQRIKDGLLPGGDVKGK
;
A
#
# COMPACT_ATOMS: atom_id res chain seq x y z
N SER A 1 54.72 -5.43 -29.83
CA SER A 1 53.41 -6.01 -29.66
C SER A 1 52.57 -5.11 -28.79
N MET A 2 51.68 -4.46 -29.41
CA MET A 2 50.71 -3.67 -28.72
C MET A 2 49.73 -4.58 -28.00
N LYS A 3 50.02 -4.88 -26.77
CA LYS A 3 49.00 -5.48 -25.94
C LYS A 3 47.96 -4.41 -25.65
N LYS A 4 46.98 -4.39 -26.49
CA LYS A 4 45.81 -3.66 -26.18
C LYS A 4 45.18 -4.35 -24.98
N ALA A 5 45.42 -3.81 -23.83
CA ALA A 5 44.60 -4.12 -22.69
C ALA A 5 43.20 -3.63 -23.06
N ILE A 6 42.42 -4.52 -23.55
CA ILE A 6 40.99 -4.30 -23.63
C ILE A 6 40.58 -4.35 -22.19
N VAL A 7 40.57 -3.17 -21.59
CA VAL A 7 39.84 -2.95 -20.37
C VAL A 7 38.38 -3.13 -20.77
N TYR A 8 37.91 -4.36 -20.64
CA TYR A 8 36.49 -4.57 -20.54
C TYR A 8 36.09 -3.91 -19.23
N LEU A 9 35.73 -2.64 -19.37
CA LEU A 9 34.91 -2.03 -18.37
C LEU A 9 33.62 -2.85 -18.41
N ALA A 10 33.59 -3.89 -17.62
CA ALA A 10 32.34 -4.48 -17.24
C ALA A 10 31.62 -3.40 -16.45
N VAL A 11 30.91 -2.56 -17.17
CA VAL A 11 29.84 -1.79 -16.58
C VAL A 11 28.88 -2.87 -16.10
N ALA A 12 29.10 -3.29 -14.87
CA ALA A 12 28.07 -3.95 -14.12
C ALA A 12 26.93 -2.94 -14.09
N LEU A 13 26.06 -3.02 -15.07
CA LEU A 13 24.76 -2.42 -14.99
C LEU A 13 24.09 -3.14 -13.82
N VAL A 14 24.33 -2.62 -12.63
CA VAL A 14 23.46 -2.89 -11.49
C VAL A 14 22.15 -2.24 -11.88
N ALA A 15 21.37 -2.96 -12.67
CA ALA A 15 19.98 -2.71 -12.75
C ALA A 15 19.51 -2.86 -11.30
N SER A 16 19.39 -1.74 -10.60
CA SER A 16 18.60 -1.68 -9.39
C SER A 16 17.18 -1.99 -9.84
N VAL A 17 16.88 -3.28 -9.84
CA VAL A 17 15.53 -3.74 -10.00
C VAL A 17 14.84 -3.27 -8.74
N ALA A 18 14.23 -2.08 -8.81
CA ALA A 18 13.26 -1.68 -7.82
C ALA A 18 12.32 -2.87 -7.68
N SER A 19 12.35 -3.49 -6.51
CA SER A 19 11.52 -4.66 -6.23
C SER A 19 10.10 -4.36 -6.71
N PRO A 20 9.50 -5.16 -7.63
CA PRO A 20 8.12 -4.94 -8.08
C PRO A 20 7.13 -4.78 -6.92
N ASN A 21 7.49 -5.33 -5.76
CA ASN A 21 6.75 -5.28 -4.51
C ASN A 21 6.68 -3.87 -3.90
N ALA A 22 7.78 -3.14 -3.90
CA ALA A 22 7.83 -1.79 -3.33
C ALA A 22 6.99 -0.81 -4.16
N PHE A 23 6.95 -0.98 -5.47
CA PHE A 23 6.21 -0.11 -6.37
C PHE A 23 4.69 -0.30 -6.23
N ALA A 24 4.21 -1.55 -6.16
CA ALA A 24 2.79 -1.86 -5.96
C ALA A 24 2.28 -1.37 -4.60
N ILE A 25 3.10 -1.48 -3.55
CA ILE A 25 2.77 -0.98 -2.21
C ILE A 25 2.60 0.53 -2.22
N LYS A 26 3.48 1.26 -2.89
CA LYS A 26 3.38 2.72 -3.02
C LYS A 26 2.07 3.15 -3.69
N GLU A 27 1.70 2.53 -4.79
CA GLU A 27 0.47 2.84 -5.51
C GLU A 27 -0.78 2.55 -4.68
N PHE A 28 -0.79 1.47 -3.89
CA PHE A 28 -1.90 1.18 -2.98
C PHE A 28 -2.00 2.22 -1.87
N SER A 29 -0.89 2.61 -1.29
CA SER A 29 -0.82 3.65 -0.26
C SER A 29 -1.32 5.00 -0.78
N GLU A 30 -0.90 5.39 -1.98
CA GLU A 30 -1.34 6.62 -2.62
C GLU A 30 -2.83 6.60 -2.96
N ALA A 31 -3.34 5.47 -3.45
CA ALA A 31 -4.76 5.28 -3.72
C ALA A 31 -5.60 5.37 -2.43
N TRP A 32 -5.15 4.74 -1.37
CA TRP A 32 -5.80 4.82 -0.05
C TRP A 32 -5.81 6.24 0.49
N ALA A 33 -4.69 6.93 0.41
CA ALA A 33 -4.58 8.33 0.86
C ALA A 33 -5.50 9.25 0.06
N SER A 34 -5.63 9.04 -1.25
CA SER A 34 -6.51 9.84 -2.09
C SER A 34 -8.00 9.69 -1.72
N VAL A 35 -8.39 8.53 -1.21
CA VAL A 35 -9.78 8.27 -0.78
C VAL A 35 -10.05 8.83 0.62
N TYR A 36 -9.13 8.63 1.58
CA TYR A 36 -9.41 8.87 2.99
C TYR A 36 -8.64 10.01 3.64
N VAL A 37 -7.46 10.33 3.14
CA VAL A 37 -6.55 11.29 3.79
C VAL A 37 -6.62 12.68 3.16
N ASP A 38 -6.49 12.75 1.84
CA ASP A 38 -6.32 14.03 1.14
C ASP A 38 -7.53 14.98 1.29
N LYS A 39 -8.71 14.41 1.43
CA LYS A 39 -9.96 15.16 1.64
C LYS A 39 -10.38 15.28 3.11
N SER A 40 -9.63 14.68 4.02
CA SER A 40 -9.95 14.71 5.44
C SER A 40 -9.68 16.10 6.03
N THR A 41 -10.60 16.59 6.87
CA THR A 41 -10.42 17.80 7.69
C THR A 41 -9.88 17.47 9.09
N ASN A 42 -9.71 16.20 9.41
CA ASN A 42 -9.20 15.74 10.69
C ASN A 42 -7.66 15.66 10.67
N ASP A 43 -7.00 16.67 11.22
CA ASP A 43 -5.53 16.73 11.25
C ASP A 43 -4.90 15.60 12.06
N GLY A 44 -5.56 15.16 13.12
CA GLY A 44 -5.14 14.01 13.93
C GLY A 44 -5.10 12.73 13.11
N PHE A 45 -6.12 12.47 12.30
CA PHE A 45 -6.16 11.33 11.39
C PHE A 45 -5.08 11.40 10.31
N LYS A 46 -4.89 12.57 9.71
CA LYS A 46 -3.82 12.78 8.72
C LYS A 46 -2.45 12.49 9.31
N LYS A 47 -2.20 12.89 10.54
CA LYS A 47 -0.96 12.63 11.25
C LYS A 47 -0.76 11.13 11.50
N LEU A 48 -1.80 10.44 11.97
CA LEU A 48 -1.74 8.97 12.15
C LEU A 48 -1.44 8.23 10.84
N ALA A 49 -2.10 8.61 9.77
CA ALA A 49 -1.87 8.02 8.45
C ALA A 49 -0.44 8.26 7.95
N ALA A 50 0.08 9.47 8.11
CA ALA A 50 1.45 9.81 7.73
C ALA A 50 2.49 9.04 8.54
N GLU A 51 2.24 8.80 9.82
CA GLU A 51 3.11 8.02 10.69
C GLU A 51 3.05 6.52 10.39
N ALA A 52 1.87 5.98 10.16
CA ALA A 52 1.65 4.56 9.89
C ALA A 52 2.25 4.12 8.55
N LYS A 53 2.12 4.93 7.50
CA LYS A 53 2.60 4.57 6.16
C LYS A 53 2.07 3.20 5.72
N CYS A 54 2.97 2.25 5.46
CA CYS A 54 2.62 0.88 5.06
C CYS A 54 1.87 0.10 6.17
N ASN A 55 1.97 0.55 7.42
CA ASN A 55 1.32 -0.12 8.55
C ASN A 55 -0.20 0.14 8.63
N VAL A 56 -0.75 0.92 7.72
CA VAL A 56 -2.22 0.95 7.52
C VAL A 56 -2.75 -0.45 7.21
N CYS A 57 -1.99 -1.26 6.47
CA CYS A 57 -2.34 -2.62 6.05
C CYS A 57 -1.38 -3.70 6.60
N HIS A 58 -0.16 -3.35 6.95
CA HIS A 58 0.89 -4.26 7.40
C HIS A 58 1.15 -4.14 8.89
N ILE A 59 1.85 -5.13 9.45
CA ILE A 59 2.27 -5.13 10.86
C ILE A 59 3.75 -4.75 10.91
N ASP A 60 4.09 -3.73 11.70
CA ASP A 60 5.46 -3.29 11.89
C ASP A 60 6.34 -4.40 12.50
N GLY A 61 7.57 -4.51 11.99
CA GLY A 61 8.54 -5.53 12.44
C GLY A 61 8.28 -6.93 11.90
N GLU A 62 7.18 -7.17 11.21
CA GLU A 62 6.85 -8.43 10.58
C GLU A 62 7.19 -8.45 9.08
N ASN A 63 7.26 -9.64 8.50
CA ASN A 63 7.41 -9.80 7.07
C ASN A 63 6.28 -9.04 6.35
N LYS A 64 6.60 -8.32 5.28
CA LYS A 64 5.63 -7.55 4.47
C LYS A 64 4.51 -8.38 3.86
N LYS A 65 4.60 -9.71 3.90
CA LYS A 65 3.50 -10.61 3.56
C LYS A 65 2.44 -10.72 4.65
N LYS A 66 2.78 -10.32 5.87
CA LYS A 66 1.82 -10.28 6.97
C LYS A 66 1.08 -8.96 6.98
N HIS A 67 -0.23 -9.07 6.87
CA HIS A 67 -1.15 -7.96 6.98
C HIS A 67 -1.76 -7.88 8.38
N ASN A 68 -2.19 -6.69 8.76
CA ASN A 68 -3.14 -6.55 9.85
C ASN A 68 -4.55 -6.96 9.37
N PRO A 69 -5.57 -7.00 10.22
CA PRO A 69 -6.91 -7.43 9.81
C PRO A 69 -7.48 -6.67 8.62
N TYR A 70 -7.19 -5.38 8.50
CA TYR A 70 -7.63 -4.56 7.37
C TYR A 70 -6.95 -4.97 6.06
N GLY A 71 -5.64 -5.14 6.10
CA GLY A 71 -4.88 -5.62 4.95
C GLY A 71 -5.28 -7.01 4.49
N ASP A 72 -5.58 -7.91 5.43
CA ASP A 72 -6.06 -9.27 5.11
C ASP A 72 -7.40 -9.23 4.37
N VAL A 73 -8.33 -8.42 4.81
CA VAL A 73 -9.63 -8.26 4.13
C VAL A 73 -9.45 -7.64 2.75
N LEU A 74 -8.59 -6.65 2.60
CA LEU A 74 -8.29 -6.04 1.29
C LEU A 74 -7.69 -7.06 0.32
N GLU A 75 -6.75 -7.86 0.77
CA GLU A 75 -6.15 -8.93 -0.05
C GLU A 75 -7.20 -9.95 -0.47
N HIS A 76 -8.05 -10.39 0.46
CA HIS A 76 -9.14 -11.32 0.18
C HIS A 76 -10.13 -10.76 -0.85
N GLU A 77 -10.41 -9.47 -0.82
CA GLU A 77 -11.28 -8.79 -1.78
C GLU A 77 -10.60 -8.44 -3.11
N GLY A 78 -9.36 -8.85 -3.28
CA GLY A 78 -8.67 -8.77 -4.56
C GLY A 78 -7.66 -7.62 -4.69
N LEU A 79 -7.35 -6.88 -3.62
CA LEU A 79 -6.28 -5.88 -3.65
C LEU A 79 -4.92 -6.57 -3.53
N THR A 80 -4.47 -7.13 -4.63
CA THR A 80 -3.24 -7.91 -4.74
C THR A 80 -2.39 -7.38 -5.90
N LYS A 81 -1.10 -7.66 -5.86
CA LYS A 81 -0.20 -7.37 -6.98
C LYS A 81 -0.57 -8.10 -8.26
N LYS A 82 -1.13 -9.29 -8.14
CA LYS A 82 -1.59 -10.08 -9.30
C LYS A 82 -2.68 -9.35 -10.04
N ASN A 83 -3.65 -8.78 -9.31
CA ASN A 83 -4.77 -8.06 -9.90
C ASN A 83 -4.42 -6.61 -10.25
N PHE A 84 -3.50 -6.00 -9.53
CA PHE A 84 -3.05 -4.62 -9.68
C PHE A 84 -1.52 -4.54 -9.80
N PRO A 85 -0.94 -5.07 -10.90
CA PRO A 85 0.50 -4.94 -11.14
C PRO A 85 0.88 -3.49 -11.45
N PRO A 86 2.14 -3.10 -11.25
CA PRO A 86 2.63 -1.75 -11.57
C PRO A 86 2.30 -1.27 -12.99
N ALA A 87 2.35 -2.16 -13.97
CA ALA A 87 2.01 -1.86 -15.36
C ALA A 87 0.57 -1.35 -15.52
N LYS A 88 -0.37 -1.88 -14.75
CA LYS A 88 -1.76 -1.47 -14.78
C LYS A 88 -1.94 -0.02 -14.37
N PHE A 89 -1.22 0.42 -13.34
CA PHE A 89 -1.20 1.83 -12.89
C PHE A 89 -0.53 2.74 -13.92
N LYS A 90 0.52 2.27 -14.58
CA LYS A 90 1.20 3.06 -15.62
C LYS A 90 0.35 3.24 -16.87
N GLU A 91 -0.42 2.24 -17.25
CA GLU A 91 -1.29 2.29 -18.42
C GLU A 91 -2.49 3.20 -18.22
N ASP A 92 -3.11 3.13 -17.06
CA ASP A 92 -4.28 3.92 -16.71
C ASP A 92 -4.31 4.17 -15.19
N LEU A 93 -3.63 5.21 -14.75
CA LEU A 93 -3.52 5.57 -13.33
C LEU A 93 -4.89 5.89 -12.73
N GLU A 94 -5.67 6.72 -13.40
CA GLU A 94 -6.96 7.18 -12.89
C GLU A 94 -7.97 6.04 -12.81
N GLY A 95 -8.12 5.27 -13.88
CA GLY A 95 -9.04 4.13 -13.92
C GLY A 95 -8.65 3.03 -12.93
N THR A 96 -7.36 2.77 -12.78
CA THR A 96 -6.86 1.77 -11.82
C THR A 96 -7.09 2.21 -10.38
N ARG A 97 -6.82 3.48 -10.06
CA ARG A 97 -7.13 4.05 -8.73
C ARG A 97 -8.62 4.00 -8.42
N LYS A 98 -9.46 4.22 -9.40
CA LYS A 98 -10.92 4.09 -9.24
C LYS A 98 -11.31 2.66 -8.86
N GLN A 99 -10.74 1.65 -9.52
CA GLN A 99 -10.98 0.25 -9.18
C GLN A 99 -10.51 -0.08 -7.75
N VAL A 100 -9.35 0.42 -7.35
CA VAL A 100 -8.87 0.28 -5.97
C VAL A 100 -9.82 0.96 -4.99
N ALA A 101 -10.28 2.16 -5.29
CA ALA A 101 -11.23 2.89 -4.45
C ALA A 101 -12.56 2.13 -4.27
N GLU A 102 -13.02 1.43 -5.28
CA GLU A 102 -14.22 0.59 -5.19
C GLU A 102 -14.04 -0.57 -4.20
N ILE A 103 -12.87 -1.20 -4.19
CA ILE A 103 -12.53 -2.25 -3.21
C ILE A 103 -12.47 -1.65 -1.80
N LEU A 104 -11.82 -0.50 -1.63
CA LEU A 104 -11.71 0.17 -0.33
C LEU A 104 -13.09 0.50 0.25
N LYS A 105 -13.98 1.00 -0.57
CA LYS A 105 -15.35 1.32 -0.15
C LYS A 105 -16.19 0.10 0.13
N LYS A 106 -16.03 -0.95 -0.66
CA LYS A 106 -16.74 -2.22 -0.46
C LYS A 106 -16.52 -2.83 0.91
N ILE A 107 -15.32 -2.68 1.47
CA ILE A 107 -14.99 -3.29 2.76
C ILE A 107 -15.24 -2.40 3.97
N GLU A 108 -15.76 -1.19 3.77
CA GLU A 108 -16.00 -0.25 4.89
C GLU A 108 -16.99 -0.78 5.93
N ASP A 109 -17.93 -1.62 5.53
CA ASP A 109 -18.91 -2.26 6.39
C ASP A 109 -18.40 -3.54 7.07
N LYS A 110 -17.21 -4.00 6.71
CA LYS A 110 -16.55 -5.14 7.34
C LYS A 110 -15.79 -4.69 8.58
N LYS A 111 -15.46 -5.63 9.44
CA LYS A 111 -14.71 -5.36 10.66
C LYS A 111 -13.72 -6.48 10.95
N ALA A 112 -12.70 -6.17 11.75
CA ALA A 112 -11.81 -7.17 12.30
C ALA A 112 -12.57 -8.13 13.22
N GLU A 113 -12.12 -9.36 13.31
CA GLU A 113 -12.69 -10.35 14.24
C GLU A 113 -12.64 -9.80 15.67
N GLY A 114 -13.79 -9.85 16.36
CA GLY A 114 -13.92 -9.34 17.72
C GLY A 114 -13.97 -7.81 17.87
N ALA A 115 -13.89 -7.05 16.79
CA ALA A 115 -13.98 -5.60 16.85
C ALA A 115 -15.44 -5.11 16.93
N ASP A 116 -15.64 -4.01 17.65
CA ASP A 116 -16.96 -3.40 17.78
C ASP A 116 -17.32 -2.53 16.57
N LYS A 117 -16.31 -1.85 16.00
CA LYS A 117 -16.47 -0.91 14.89
C LYS A 117 -16.06 -1.53 13.56
N THR A 118 -16.76 -1.16 12.50
CA THR A 118 -16.35 -1.47 11.13
C THR A 118 -15.10 -0.65 10.74
N PHE A 119 -14.44 -1.08 9.69
CA PHE A 119 -13.29 -0.33 9.15
C PHE A 119 -13.68 1.10 8.76
N GLY A 120 -14.83 1.27 8.13
CA GLY A 120 -15.34 2.58 7.76
C GLY A 120 -15.68 3.46 8.96
N GLN A 121 -16.26 2.88 10.02
CA GLN A 121 -16.54 3.61 11.28
C GLN A 121 -15.27 4.08 11.96
N ARG A 122 -14.23 3.22 11.99
CA ARG A 122 -12.92 3.61 12.53
C ARG A 122 -12.33 4.80 11.78
N ILE A 123 -12.32 4.75 10.45
CA ILE A 123 -11.81 5.84 9.61
C ILE A 123 -12.62 7.13 9.86
N LYS A 124 -13.93 7.02 9.89
CA LYS A 124 -14.84 8.16 10.17
C LYS A 124 -14.57 8.79 11.54
N ASP A 125 -14.21 7.98 12.51
CA ASP A 125 -13.85 8.43 13.87
C ASP A 125 -12.41 8.96 13.96
N GLY A 126 -11.67 9.01 12.87
CA GLY A 126 -10.29 9.47 12.82
C GLY A 126 -9.27 8.45 13.29
N LEU A 127 -9.61 7.17 13.24
CA LEU A 127 -8.74 6.05 13.60
C LEU A 127 -8.26 5.30 12.36
N LEU A 128 -7.08 4.71 12.44
CA LEU A 128 -6.61 3.79 11.40
C LEU A 128 -7.46 2.50 11.41
N PRO A 129 -7.82 1.97 10.23
CA PRO A 129 -8.75 0.85 10.16
C PRO A 129 -8.21 -0.46 10.71
N GLY A 130 -6.92 -0.71 10.59
CA GLY A 130 -6.30 -2.00 10.90
C GLY A 130 -5.67 -2.11 12.28
N GLY A 131 -5.63 -1.04 13.06
CA GLY A 131 -4.98 -1.03 14.36
C GLY A 131 -4.38 0.34 14.70
N ASP A 132 -3.24 0.34 15.37
CA ASP A 132 -2.46 1.55 15.66
C ASP A 132 -1.49 1.90 14.51
N VAL A 133 -0.59 2.88 14.72
CA VAL A 133 0.43 3.29 13.73
C VAL A 133 1.45 2.21 13.41
N LYS A 134 1.51 1.15 14.19
CA LYS A 134 2.35 -0.04 13.96
C LYS A 134 1.56 -1.20 13.32
N GLY A 135 0.28 -1.00 13.04
CA GLY A 135 -0.59 -2.03 12.49
C GLY A 135 -0.99 -3.10 13.49
N LYS A 136 -0.92 -2.81 14.78
CA LYS A 136 -1.23 -3.75 15.88
C LYS A 136 -2.51 -3.42 16.58
#